data_560d2d41ac5a15e60013ecd42c7c2ff2
#
_entry.id   560d2d41ac5a15e60013ecd42c7c2ff2
#
_cell.length_a   1.000
_cell.length_b   1.000
_cell.length_c   1.000
_cell.angle_alpha   90.00
_cell.angle_beta   90.00
_cell.angle_gamma   90.00
#
_symmetry.space_group_name_H-M   'P 1'
#
loop_
_entity.id
_entity.type
_entity.pdbx_description
1 polymer ?
#
loop_
_entity_poly.entity_id
_entity_poly.type
_entity_poly.pdbx_seq_one_letter_code
_entity_poly.pdbx_strand_id
1 'polypeptide(L)' 'MNRTDKQHGVTLTVERGLEVLHAFRAARAPLSNAELVRRTGLPKATVSRLTTTLISIGYLRRVGGGRQFELSA' A
#
# COMPACT_ATOMS: atom_id res chain seq x y z
N MET A 1 -2.98 -27.79 -8.75
CA MET A 1 -2.69 -27.15 -7.54
C MET A 1 -3.75 -26.21 -7.02
N ASN A 2 -4.77 -26.78 -6.50
CA ASN A 2 -5.89 -25.99 -6.03
C ASN A 2 -5.55 -25.11 -4.88
N ARG A 3 -4.63 -25.59 -4.07
CA ARG A 3 -4.21 -24.80 -2.94
C ARG A 3 -3.62 -23.47 -3.37
N THR A 4 -2.90 -23.48 -4.49
CA THR A 4 -2.34 -22.26 -5.02
C THR A 4 -3.43 -21.26 -5.39
N ASP A 5 -4.47 -21.75 -6.03
CA ASP A 5 -5.57 -20.87 -6.43
C ASP A 5 -6.29 -20.30 -5.23
N LYS A 6 -6.55 -21.14 -4.23
CA LYS A 6 -7.20 -20.68 -3.03
C LYS A 6 -6.39 -19.63 -2.32
N GLN A 7 -5.11 -19.89 -2.20
CA GLN A 7 -4.24 -18.97 -1.50
C GLN A 7 -3.94 -17.75 -2.32
N HIS A 8 -4.19 -17.83 -3.63
CA HIS A 8 -3.88 -16.71 -4.50
C HIS A 8 -4.64 -15.45 -4.11
N GLY A 9 -5.92 -15.57 -3.74
CA GLY A 9 -6.69 -14.41 -3.32
C GLY A 9 -6.11 -13.75 -2.08
N VAL A 10 -5.76 -14.56 -1.08
CA VAL A 10 -5.15 -14.08 0.15
C VAL A 10 -3.76 -13.54 -0.16
N THR A 11 -3.01 -14.28 -0.95
CA THR A 11 -1.68 -13.88 -1.34
C THR A 11 -1.70 -12.58 -2.12
N LEU A 12 -2.71 -12.41 -2.97
CA LEU A 12 -2.83 -11.18 -3.76
C LEU A 12 -3.03 -9.97 -2.86
N THR A 13 -3.83 -10.09 -1.83
CA THR A 13 -4.04 -9.01 -0.88
C THR A 13 -2.73 -8.63 -0.19
N VAL A 14 -1.99 -9.64 0.26
CA VAL A 14 -0.70 -9.42 0.90
C VAL A 14 0.28 -8.80 -0.09
N GLU A 15 0.32 -9.32 -1.31
CA GLU A 15 1.23 -8.80 -2.33
C GLU A 15 0.94 -7.34 -2.63
N ARG A 16 -0.33 -6.98 -2.72
CA ARG A 16 -0.70 -5.59 -2.99
C ARG A 16 -0.29 -4.67 -1.86
N GLY A 17 -0.45 -5.13 -0.61
CA GLY A 17 0.02 -4.36 0.54
C GLY A 17 1.51 -4.17 0.51
N LEU A 18 2.25 -5.22 0.16
CA LEU A 18 3.70 -5.13 0.06
C LEU A 18 4.14 -4.22 -1.07
N GLU A 19 3.41 -4.24 -2.19
CA GLU A 19 3.71 -3.33 -3.29
C GLU A 19 3.61 -1.87 -2.86
N VAL A 20 2.60 -1.56 -2.05
CA VAL A 20 2.46 -0.21 -1.53
C VAL A 20 3.67 0.15 -0.67
N LEU A 21 4.06 -0.74 0.24
CA LEU A 21 5.22 -0.48 1.10
C LEU A 21 6.50 -0.35 0.28
N HIS A 22 6.64 -1.17 -0.74
CA HIS A 22 7.80 -1.09 -1.65
C HIS A 22 7.87 0.25 -2.36
N ALA A 23 6.73 0.81 -2.73
CA ALA A 23 6.71 2.10 -3.40
C ALA A 23 7.33 3.18 -2.50
N PHE A 24 7.03 3.14 -1.20
CA PHE A 24 7.63 4.09 -0.27
C PHE A 24 9.12 3.89 -0.14
N ARG A 25 9.55 2.63 -0.09
CA ARG A 25 10.98 2.34 0.02
C ARG A 25 11.73 2.80 -1.22
N ALA A 26 11.15 2.58 -2.38
CA ALA A 26 11.79 2.99 -3.62
C ALA A 26 11.83 4.51 -3.77
N ALA A 27 10.76 5.18 -3.36
CA ALA A 27 10.68 6.64 -3.48
C ALA A 27 11.55 7.34 -2.45
N ARG A 28 11.69 6.74 -1.28
CA ARG A 28 12.42 7.32 -0.16
C ARG A 28 11.90 8.71 0.18
N ALA A 29 10.59 8.87 0.09
CA ALA A 29 9.91 10.14 0.30
C ALA A 29 8.45 9.87 0.57
N PRO A 30 7.74 10.82 1.19
CA PRO A 30 6.30 10.66 1.36
C PRO A 30 5.60 10.59 0.01
N LEU A 31 4.51 9.84 -0.04
CA LEU A 31 3.73 9.67 -1.26
C LEU A 31 2.25 9.88 -0.97
N SER A 32 1.55 10.46 -1.93
CA SER A 32 0.10 10.60 -1.86
C SER A 32 -0.57 9.36 -2.45
N ASN A 33 -1.88 9.23 -2.23
CA ASN A 33 -2.63 8.15 -2.86
C ASN A 33 -2.49 8.19 -4.38
N ALA A 34 -2.54 9.36 -4.98
CA ALA A 34 -2.42 9.47 -6.43
C ALA A 34 -1.07 8.97 -6.91
N GLU A 35 -0.02 9.30 -6.17
CA GLU A 35 1.31 8.82 -6.52
C GLU A 35 1.42 7.31 -6.38
N LEU A 36 0.79 6.76 -5.35
CA LEU A 36 0.78 5.32 -5.16
C LEU A 36 0.04 4.61 -6.28
N VAL A 37 -1.08 5.18 -6.73
CA VAL A 37 -1.81 4.62 -7.87
C VAL A 37 -0.90 4.57 -9.09
N ARG A 38 -0.18 5.65 -9.36
CA ARG A 38 0.71 5.68 -10.52
C ARG A 38 1.86 4.68 -10.40
N ARG A 39 2.41 4.55 -9.21
CA ARG A 39 3.58 3.69 -9.02
C ARG A 39 3.22 2.22 -8.98
N THR A 40 2.08 1.88 -8.41
CA THR A 40 1.71 0.47 -8.24
C THR A 40 0.79 -0.03 -9.35
N GLY A 41 0.09 0.86 -10.03
CA GLY A 41 -0.90 0.45 -11.01
C GLY A 41 -2.17 -0.10 -10.38
N LEU A 42 -2.32 0.00 -9.08
CA LEU A 42 -3.50 -0.53 -8.41
C LEU A 42 -4.64 0.48 -8.49
N PRO A 43 -5.90 0.01 -8.45
CA PRO A 43 -7.04 0.91 -8.46
C PRO A 43 -7.02 1.85 -7.27
N LYS A 44 -7.55 3.04 -7.46
CA LYS A 44 -7.58 4.07 -6.42
C LYS A 44 -8.23 3.57 -5.14
N ALA A 45 -9.37 2.88 -5.27
CA ALA A 45 -10.08 2.37 -4.10
C ALA A 45 -9.23 1.35 -3.34
N THR A 46 -8.49 0.53 -4.06
CA THR A 46 -7.61 -0.46 -3.45
C THR A 46 -6.48 0.23 -2.70
N VAL A 47 -5.85 1.22 -3.31
CA VAL A 47 -4.77 1.97 -2.66
C VAL A 47 -5.29 2.64 -1.39
N SER A 48 -6.45 3.29 -1.49
CA SER A 48 -7.03 3.98 -0.33
C SER A 48 -7.29 3.00 0.82
N ARG A 49 -7.82 1.83 0.50
CA ARG A 49 -8.10 0.83 1.52
C ARG A 49 -6.82 0.30 2.14
N LEU A 50 -5.82 0.05 1.32
CA LEU A 50 -4.54 -0.47 1.81
C LEU A 50 -3.83 0.55 2.69
N THR A 51 -3.81 1.82 2.28
CA THR A 51 -3.14 2.84 3.10
C THR A 51 -3.86 3.01 4.44
N THR A 52 -5.18 3.00 4.44
CA THR A 52 -5.93 3.08 5.69
C THR A 52 -5.59 1.93 6.62
N THR A 53 -5.53 0.73 6.07
CA THR A 53 -5.19 -0.45 6.85
C THR A 53 -3.77 -0.35 7.39
N LEU A 54 -2.83 0.05 6.54
CA LEU A 54 -1.43 0.12 6.95
C LEU A 54 -1.22 1.20 8.02
N ILE A 55 -2.00 2.27 7.98
CA ILE A 55 -1.97 3.26 9.05
C ILE A 55 -2.48 2.65 10.34
N SER A 56 -3.59 1.92 10.26
CA SER A 56 -4.22 1.38 11.47
C SER A 56 -3.34 0.36 12.17
N ILE A 57 -2.50 -0.35 11.43
CA ILE A 57 -1.60 -1.33 12.04
C ILE A 57 -0.20 -0.79 12.26
N GLY A 58 0.00 0.51 12.03
CA GLY A 58 1.23 1.17 12.44
C GLY A 58 2.37 1.15 11.45
N TYR A 59 2.13 0.78 10.20
CA TYR A 59 3.18 0.73 9.18
C TYR A 59 3.32 2.02 8.41
N LEU A 60 2.25 2.80 8.33
CA LEU A 60 2.26 4.09 7.65
C LEU A 60 1.71 5.16 8.59
N ARG A 61 2.08 6.40 8.32
CA ARG A 61 1.48 7.54 9.01
C ARG A 61 1.23 8.65 8.02
N ARG A 62 0.28 9.51 8.37
CA ARG A 62 -0.04 10.66 7.52
C ARG A 62 0.93 11.79 7.80
N VAL A 63 1.32 12.46 6.72
CA VAL A 63 2.19 13.63 6.83
C VAL A 63 1.70 14.67 5.83
N GLY A 64 2.35 15.82 5.81
CA GLY A 64 2.02 16.85 4.81
C GLY A 64 0.60 17.32 4.88
N GLY A 65 0.08 17.56 6.09
CA GLY A 65 -1.30 18.01 6.24
C GLY A 65 -2.32 16.92 5.99
N GLY A 66 -1.89 15.65 6.04
CA GLY A 66 -2.78 14.53 5.84
C GLY A 66 -2.92 14.11 4.39
N ARG A 67 -2.18 14.73 3.49
CA ARG A 67 -2.30 14.43 2.05
C ARG A 67 -1.32 13.39 1.58
N GLN A 68 -0.29 13.15 2.36
CA GLN A 68 0.73 12.19 2.01
C GLN A 68 0.92 11.22 3.16
N PHE A 69 1.63 10.15 2.86
CA PHE A 69 1.92 9.13 3.84
C PHE A 69 3.41 8.85 3.81
N GLU A 70 3.93 8.31 4.89
CA GLU A 70 5.30 7.83 4.92
C GLU A 70 5.38 6.63 5.82
N LEU A 71 6.45 5.86 5.68
CA LEU A 71 6.65 4.69 6.51
C LEU A 71 6.86 5.11 7.96
N SER A 72 6.17 4.41 8.86
CA SER A 72 6.45 4.55 10.28
C SER A 72 7.65 3.70 10.59
N ALA A 73 8.57 4.24 11.28
CA ALA A 73 9.83 3.54 11.53
C ALA A 73 9.65 2.29 12.36
#